data_0feeb15c7f0c2f72698a8b1db4345c31
#
_entry.id   0feeb15c7f0c2f72698a8b1db4345c31
#
_cell.length_a   1.000
_cell.length_b   1.000
_cell.length_c   1.000
_cell.angle_alpha   90.00
_cell.angle_beta   90.00
_cell.angle_gamma   90.00
#
_symmetry.space_group_name_H-M   'P 1'
#
loop_
_entity.id
_entity.type
_entity.pdbx_description
1 polymer ?
#
loop_
_entity_poly.entity_id
_entity_poly.type
_entity_poly.pdbx_seq_one_letter_code
_entity_poly.pdbx_strand_id
1 'polypeptide(L)'
;MLSQALKQTLHRALLLAGERQHEYATLEHLLLALLEDQDALDVLSACGVNLEDLRGTVADYVDKDLGALVTPVRDEPKPTAGFQRVLQRADIHVQSSGREEVTGANVLVALFSERESHAVYFLQSHDMSRLDAVNFISHGIAKSGGRSERRAIRGTPDARPASRNEEEPKQRRSKRNEQESS
;
A
#
# COMPACT_ATOMS: atom_id res chain seq x y z
N MET A 1 7.71 -10.15 -17.41
CA MET A 1 6.69 -9.80 -18.44
C MET A 1 5.48 -9.15 -17.77
N LEU A 2 5.00 -8.07 -18.33
CA LEU A 2 3.85 -7.38 -17.77
C LEU A 2 2.55 -8.08 -18.18
N SER A 3 1.61 -8.21 -17.23
CA SER A 3 0.30 -8.77 -17.57
C SER A 3 -0.44 -7.82 -18.52
N GLN A 4 -1.41 -8.37 -19.26
CA GLN A 4 -2.19 -7.55 -20.19
C GLN A 4 -2.95 -6.46 -19.41
N ALA A 5 -3.50 -6.81 -18.25
CA ALA A 5 -4.21 -5.84 -17.42
C ALA A 5 -3.28 -4.73 -16.96
N LEU A 6 -2.04 -5.07 -16.59
CA LEU A 6 -1.09 -4.06 -16.16
C LEU A 6 -0.70 -3.13 -17.30
N LYS A 7 -0.53 -3.68 -18.50
CA LYS A 7 -0.23 -2.83 -19.65
C LYS A 7 -1.32 -1.79 -19.86
N GLN A 8 -2.57 -2.19 -19.71
CA GLN A 8 -3.70 -1.26 -19.81
C GLN A 8 -3.66 -0.22 -18.70
N THR A 9 -3.31 -0.64 -17.49
CA THR A 9 -3.21 0.27 -16.36
C THR A 9 -2.12 1.31 -16.58
N LEU A 10 -0.96 0.89 -17.09
CA LEU A 10 0.14 1.83 -17.37
C LEU A 10 -0.27 2.81 -18.46
N HIS A 11 -0.94 2.34 -19.49
CA HIS A 11 -1.45 3.22 -20.53
C HIS A 11 -2.43 4.24 -19.94
N ARG A 12 -3.31 3.79 -19.05
CA ARG A 12 -4.27 4.69 -18.40
C ARG A 12 -3.55 5.76 -17.57
N ALA A 13 -2.46 5.40 -16.89
CA ALA A 13 -1.70 6.38 -16.12
C ALA A 13 -1.17 7.49 -17.02
N LEU A 14 -0.66 7.13 -18.19
CA LEU A 14 -0.18 8.12 -19.15
C LEU A 14 -1.34 8.97 -19.69
N LEU A 15 -2.50 8.36 -19.94
CA LEU A 15 -3.66 9.11 -20.39
C LEU A 15 -4.15 10.09 -19.34
N LEU A 16 -4.14 9.70 -18.06
CA LEU A 16 -4.57 10.59 -16.99
C LEU A 16 -3.69 11.84 -16.93
N ALA A 17 -2.39 11.67 -17.11
CA ALA A 17 -1.48 12.80 -17.13
C ALA A 17 -1.69 13.65 -18.40
N GLY A 18 -1.88 12.98 -19.55
CA GLY A 18 -2.05 13.69 -20.82
C GLY A 18 -3.33 14.52 -20.88
N GLU A 19 -4.42 13.98 -20.33
CA GLU A 19 -5.70 14.71 -20.29
C GLU A 19 -5.61 16.01 -19.52
N ARG A 20 -4.67 16.08 -18.57
CA ARG A 20 -4.44 17.25 -17.73
C ARG A 20 -3.29 18.10 -18.25
N GLN A 21 -2.72 17.72 -19.38
CA GLN A 21 -1.56 18.39 -19.99
C GLN A 21 -0.37 18.41 -19.05
N HIS A 22 -0.22 17.39 -18.23
CA HIS A 22 0.96 17.24 -17.39
C HIS A 22 2.10 16.69 -18.23
N GLU A 23 3.28 17.27 -18.02
CA GLU A 23 4.47 16.85 -18.75
C GLU A 23 4.93 15.46 -18.33
N TYR A 24 4.70 15.10 -17.07
CA TYR A 24 5.15 13.82 -16.51
C TYR A 24 4.00 13.02 -15.95
N ALA A 25 4.10 11.71 -16.08
CA ALA A 25 3.23 10.77 -15.37
C ALA A 25 3.95 10.38 -14.09
N THR A 26 3.36 10.72 -12.96
CA THR A 26 3.96 10.52 -11.64
C THR A 26 3.41 9.27 -10.98
N LEU A 27 3.93 8.96 -9.81
CA LEU A 27 3.43 7.85 -9.01
C LEU A 27 1.98 8.06 -8.60
N GLU A 28 1.54 9.31 -8.46
CA GLU A 28 0.16 9.60 -8.12
C GLU A 28 -0.78 9.31 -9.30
N HIS A 29 -0.34 9.58 -10.51
CA HIS A 29 -1.07 9.15 -11.71
C HIS A 29 -1.14 7.63 -11.76
N LEU A 30 -0.03 6.97 -11.44
CA LEU A 30 0.00 5.51 -11.42
C LEU A 30 -0.95 4.94 -10.39
N LEU A 31 -0.97 5.51 -9.17
CA LEU A 31 -1.90 5.05 -8.15
C LEU A 31 -3.34 5.24 -8.59
N LEU A 32 -3.65 6.39 -9.18
CA LEU A 32 -5.00 6.65 -9.66
C LEU A 32 -5.41 5.61 -10.72
N ALA A 33 -4.49 5.26 -11.61
CA ALA A 33 -4.76 4.23 -12.62
C ALA A 33 -4.93 2.85 -11.98
N LEU A 34 -4.15 2.54 -10.95
CA LEU A 34 -4.25 1.26 -10.26
C LEU A 34 -5.61 1.08 -9.58
N LEU A 35 -6.30 2.17 -9.30
CA LEU A 35 -7.64 2.10 -8.71
C LEU A 35 -8.69 1.57 -9.69
N GLU A 36 -8.29 1.31 -10.93
CA GLU A 36 -9.16 0.64 -11.91
C GLU A 36 -8.55 -0.68 -12.38
N ASP A 37 -7.52 -1.15 -11.68
CA ASP A 37 -6.84 -2.40 -11.99
C ASP A 37 -7.34 -3.46 -11.02
N GLN A 38 -7.90 -4.56 -11.52
CA GLN A 38 -8.54 -5.53 -10.65
C GLN A 38 -7.57 -6.18 -9.67
N ASP A 39 -6.35 -6.48 -10.11
CA ASP A 39 -5.37 -7.09 -9.21
C ASP A 39 -5.00 -6.16 -8.07
N ALA A 40 -4.83 -4.87 -8.36
CA ALA A 40 -4.54 -3.88 -7.33
C ALA A 40 -5.75 -3.68 -6.42
N LEU A 41 -6.96 -3.65 -6.99
CA LEU A 41 -8.17 -3.47 -6.20
C LEU A 41 -8.37 -4.61 -5.21
N ASP A 42 -8.04 -5.83 -5.60
CA ASP A 42 -8.15 -6.97 -4.70
C ASP A 42 -7.26 -6.78 -3.47
N VAL A 43 -6.04 -6.29 -3.67
CA VAL A 43 -5.12 -6.04 -2.56
C VAL A 43 -5.64 -4.90 -1.68
N LEU A 44 -6.05 -3.80 -2.31
CA LEU A 44 -6.54 -2.64 -1.56
C LEU A 44 -7.76 -3.01 -0.72
N SER A 45 -8.69 -3.76 -1.30
CA SER A 45 -9.89 -4.18 -0.57
C SER A 45 -9.53 -5.11 0.58
N ALA A 46 -8.61 -6.04 0.35
CA ALA A 46 -8.18 -6.97 1.38
C ALA A 46 -7.49 -6.23 2.53
N CYS A 47 -6.86 -5.10 2.24
CA CYS A 47 -6.20 -4.29 3.26
C CYS A 47 -7.15 -3.31 3.96
N GLY A 48 -8.43 -3.37 3.64
CA GLY A 48 -9.44 -2.55 4.32
C GLY A 48 -9.49 -1.10 3.86
N VAL A 49 -8.93 -0.79 2.70
CA VAL A 49 -8.91 0.57 2.20
C VAL A 49 -10.29 0.94 1.64
N ASN A 50 -10.78 2.13 2.01
CA ASN A 50 -12.00 2.67 1.41
C ASN A 50 -11.64 3.21 0.03
N LEU A 51 -12.04 2.49 -1.01
CA LEU A 51 -11.61 2.79 -2.37
C LEU A 51 -12.14 4.13 -2.86
N GLU A 52 -13.36 4.51 -2.49
CA GLU A 52 -13.90 5.80 -2.90
C GLU A 52 -13.16 6.96 -2.27
N ASP A 53 -12.85 6.84 -0.98
CA ASP A 53 -12.10 7.90 -0.29
C ASP A 53 -10.71 8.03 -0.88
N LEU A 54 -10.05 6.91 -1.12
CA LEU A 54 -8.70 6.95 -1.68
C LEU A 54 -8.74 7.56 -3.09
N ARG A 55 -9.70 7.16 -3.91
CA ARG A 55 -9.83 7.70 -5.26
C ARG A 55 -10.04 9.21 -5.23
N GLY A 56 -10.92 9.68 -4.36
CA GLY A 56 -11.19 11.11 -4.23
C GLY A 56 -9.94 11.88 -3.82
N THR A 57 -9.21 11.34 -2.85
CA THR A 57 -8.00 12.00 -2.36
C THR A 57 -6.92 12.08 -3.44
N VAL A 58 -6.69 10.98 -4.14
CA VAL A 58 -5.65 10.93 -5.17
C VAL A 58 -6.05 11.79 -6.37
N ALA A 59 -7.32 11.71 -6.78
CA ALA A 59 -7.81 12.51 -7.90
C ALA A 59 -7.70 14.00 -7.62
N ASP A 60 -8.07 14.42 -6.39
CA ASP A 60 -7.94 15.83 -6.00
C ASP A 60 -6.49 16.27 -6.07
N TYR A 61 -5.57 15.44 -5.59
CA TYR A 61 -4.16 15.79 -5.64
C TYR A 61 -3.68 15.95 -7.08
N VAL A 62 -4.04 15.00 -7.93
CA VAL A 62 -3.62 15.04 -9.34
C VAL A 62 -4.21 16.26 -10.06
N ASP A 63 -5.46 16.61 -9.73
CA ASP A 63 -6.13 17.72 -10.39
C ASP A 63 -5.69 19.08 -9.87
N LYS A 64 -5.29 19.18 -8.60
CA LYS A 64 -5.10 20.48 -7.97
C LYS A 64 -3.65 20.78 -7.59
N ASP A 65 -2.87 19.76 -7.23
CA ASP A 65 -1.56 19.97 -6.65
C ASP A 65 -0.41 19.79 -7.64
N LEU A 66 -0.69 19.33 -8.84
CA LEU A 66 0.33 19.11 -9.85
C LEU A 66 0.36 20.21 -10.91
N GLY A 67 -0.05 21.40 -10.53
CA GLY A 67 -0.07 22.53 -11.47
C GLY A 67 1.28 22.83 -12.10
N ALA A 68 2.37 22.57 -11.37
CA ALA A 68 3.71 22.81 -11.88
C ALA A 68 4.05 21.91 -13.07
N LEU A 69 3.33 20.81 -13.26
CA LEU A 69 3.57 19.89 -14.37
C LEU A 69 2.80 20.24 -15.63
N VAL A 70 1.87 21.19 -15.54
CA VAL A 70 1.08 21.59 -16.71
C VAL A 70 1.98 22.25 -17.74
N THR A 71 1.86 21.79 -18.99
CA THR A 71 2.68 22.32 -20.08
C THR A 71 1.79 22.57 -21.30
N PRO A 72 2.06 23.64 -22.07
CA PRO A 72 1.33 23.86 -23.32
C PRO A 72 1.75 22.91 -24.44
N VAL A 73 2.89 22.23 -24.26
CA VAL A 73 3.37 21.28 -25.26
C VAL A 73 2.52 20.01 -25.19
N ARG A 74 2.06 19.54 -26.35
CA ARG A 74 1.16 18.39 -26.38
C ARG A 74 1.89 17.12 -26.72
N ASP A 75 2.99 16.89 -26.04
CA ASP A 75 3.70 15.63 -26.16
C ASP A 75 3.11 14.61 -25.19
N GLU A 76 3.38 13.36 -25.48
CA GLU A 76 2.96 12.28 -24.58
C GLU A 76 3.70 12.44 -23.24
N PRO A 77 2.99 12.31 -22.12
CA PRO A 77 3.65 12.44 -20.82
C PRO A 77 4.73 11.38 -20.63
N LYS A 78 5.79 11.77 -19.96
CA LYS A 78 6.91 10.88 -19.70
C LYS A 78 6.83 10.37 -18.26
N PRO A 79 7.05 9.06 -18.05
CA PRO A 79 7.09 8.57 -16.69
C PRO A 79 8.27 9.16 -15.93
N THR A 80 8.03 9.53 -14.66
CA THR A 80 9.11 10.06 -13.82
C THR A 80 10.10 8.94 -13.50
N ALA A 81 11.25 9.31 -12.96
CA ALA A 81 12.23 8.32 -12.52
C ALA A 81 11.65 7.40 -11.46
N GLY A 82 10.84 7.93 -10.53
CA GLY A 82 10.19 7.11 -9.52
C GLY A 82 9.22 6.10 -10.13
N PHE A 83 8.46 6.55 -11.12
CA PHE A 83 7.54 5.67 -11.84
C PHE A 83 8.33 4.49 -12.47
N GLN A 84 9.44 4.80 -13.11
CA GLN A 84 10.26 3.76 -13.75
C GLN A 84 10.88 2.81 -12.71
N ARG A 85 11.35 3.36 -11.58
CA ARG A 85 11.93 2.53 -10.53
C ARG A 85 10.92 1.54 -9.96
N VAL A 86 9.68 1.98 -9.78
CA VAL A 86 8.63 1.11 -9.25
C VAL A 86 8.41 -0.07 -10.19
N LEU A 87 8.33 0.19 -11.49
CA LEU A 87 8.13 -0.89 -12.46
C LEU A 87 9.31 -1.86 -12.47
N GLN A 88 10.53 -1.32 -12.41
CA GLN A 88 11.72 -2.18 -12.37
C GLN A 88 11.76 -3.03 -11.11
N ARG A 89 11.41 -2.44 -9.98
CA ARG A 89 11.39 -3.17 -8.72
C ARG A 89 10.34 -4.27 -8.71
N ALA A 90 9.17 -3.99 -9.28
CA ALA A 90 8.12 -4.99 -9.37
C ALA A 90 8.58 -6.17 -10.24
N ASP A 91 9.24 -5.87 -11.36
CA ASP A 91 9.73 -6.89 -12.27
C ASP A 91 10.79 -7.77 -11.59
N ILE A 92 11.74 -7.15 -10.92
CA ILE A 92 12.79 -7.88 -10.21
C ILE A 92 12.19 -8.78 -9.13
N HIS A 93 11.23 -8.25 -8.40
CA HIS A 93 10.59 -9.01 -7.32
C HIS A 93 9.86 -10.24 -7.86
N VAL A 94 9.14 -10.07 -8.96
CA VAL A 94 8.41 -11.17 -9.59
C VAL A 94 9.37 -12.25 -10.09
N GLN A 95 10.46 -11.84 -10.73
CA GLN A 95 11.46 -12.78 -11.20
C GLN A 95 12.11 -13.53 -10.03
N SER A 96 12.40 -12.82 -8.96
CA SER A 96 13.02 -13.43 -7.77
C SER A 96 12.13 -14.46 -7.11
N SER A 97 10.82 -14.30 -7.22
CA SER A 97 9.87 -15.24 -6.60
C SER A 97 9.48 -16.38 -7.54
N GLY A 98 10.09 -16.45 -8.71
CA GLY A 98 9.82 -17.53 -9.66
C GLY A 98 8.55 -17.36 -10.46
N ARG A 99 7.93 -16.20 -10.42
CA ARG A 99 6.75 -15.91 -11.21
C ARG A 99 7.17 -15.31 -12.54
N GLU A 100 6.26 -15.32 -13.48
CA GLU A 100 6.56 -14.83 -14.82
C GLU A 100 5.88 -13.51 -15.13
N GLU A 101 4.77 -13.23 -14.47
CA GLU A 101 3.95 -12.08 -14.83
C GLU A 101 3.92 -11.06 -13.73
N VAL A 102 4.16 -9.79 -14.11
CA VAL A 102 4.02 -8.66 -13.20
C VAL A 102 2.60 -8.14 -13.31
N THR A 103 1.90 -8.05 -12.20
CA THR A 103 0.52 -7.58 -12.15
C THR A 103 0.44 -6.24 -11.44
N GLY A 104 -0.75 -5.62 -11.47
CA GLY A 104 -0.98 -4.39 -10.71
C GLY A 104 -0.76 -4.59 -9.22
N ALA A 105 -1.01 -5.78 -8.69
CA ALA A 105 -0.75 -6.06 -7.28
C ALA A 105 0.74 -5.94 -6.97
N ASN A 106 1.59 -6.44 -7.84
CA ASN A 106 3.04 -6.34 -7.66
C ASN A 106 3.51 -4.90 -7.73
N VAL A 107 2.95 -4.12 -8.64
CA VAL A 107 3.29 -2.71 -8.78
C VAL A 107 2.87 -1.95 -7.52
N LEU A 108 1.70 -2.27 -6.98
CA LEU A 108 1.21 -1.62 -5.76
C LEU A 108 2.16 -1.86 -4.58
N VAL A 109 2.66 -3.09 -4.44
CA VAL A 109 3.64 -3.39 -3.38
C VAL A 109 4.93 -2.61 -3.61
N ALA A 110 5.41 -2.60 -4.86
CA ALA A 110 6.66 -1.89 -5.18
C ALA A 110 6.55 -0.39 -4.93
N LEU A 111 5.34 0.15 -5.05
CA LEU A 111 5.10 1.57 -4.84
C LEU A 111 5.56 2.02 -3.45
N PHE A 112 5.42 1.17 -2.45
CA PHE A 112 5.78 1.50 -1.07
C PHE A 112 7.27 1.78 -0.89
N SER A 113 8.12 1.39 -1.83
CA SER A 113 9.54 1.70 -1.71
C SER A 113 9.86 3.16 -2.04
N GLU A 114 8.95 3.88 -2.68
CA GLU A 114 9.09 5.31 -2.94
C GLU A 114 8.48 6.09 -1.79
N ARG A 115 9.15 6.04 -0.65
CA ARG A 115 8.59 6.47 0.64
C ARG A 115 8.21 7.95 0.70
N GLU A 116 8.85 8.77 -0.12
CA GLU A 116 8.61 10.20 -0.09
C GLU A 116 7.53 10.64 -1.07
N SER A 117 6.94 9.69 -1.79
CA SER A 117 5.87 10.01 -2.73
C SER A 117 4.57 10.30 -1.99
N HIS A 118 3.74 11.14 -2.56
CA HIS A 118 2.41 11.36 -2.02
C HIS A 118 1.55 10.11 -2.17
N ALA A 119 1.83 9.28 -3.19
CA ALA A 119 1.11 8.04 -3.38
C ALA A 119 1.22 7.16 -2.12
N VAL A 120 2.43 6.99 -1.59
CA VAL A 120 2.64 6.21 -0.37
C VAL A 120 1.97 6.88 0.82
N TYR A 121 2.08 8.21 0.90
CA TYR A 121 1.44 8.95 1.98
C TYR A 121 -0.07 8.67 2.00
N PHE A 122 -0.71 8.69 0.84
CA PHE A 122 -2.16 8.43 0.76
C PHE A 122 -2.50 7.01 1.19
N LEU A 123 -1.71 6.03 0.76
CA LEU A 123 -1.95 4.64 1.17
C LEU A 123 -1.80 4.48 2.68
N GLN A 124 -0.77 5.07 3.25
CA GLN A 124 -0.55 5.01 4.69
C GLN A 124 -1.63 5.74 5.47
N SER A 125 -2.16 6.81 4.92
CA SER A 125 -3.28 7.55 5.52
C SER A 125 -4.54 6.70 5.61
N HIS A 126 -4.63 5.67 4.79
CA HIS A 126 -5.75 4.72 4.79
C HIS A 126 -5.37 3.44 5.52
N ASP A 127 -4.37 3.52 6.40
CA ASP A 127 -3.93 2.42 7.26
C ASP A 127 -3.42 1.21 6.49
N MET A 128 -2.88 1.43 5.31
CA MET A 128 -2.30 0.36 4.53
C MET A 128 -0.79 0.41 4.60
N SER A 129 -0.16 -0.72 4.90
CA SER A 129 1.29 -0.86 4.89
C SER A 129 1.72 -1.84 3.82
N ARG A 130 3.02 -1.81 3.51
CA ARG A 130 3.57 -2.78 2.57
C ARG A 130 3.38 -4.20 3.08
N LEU A 131 3.53 -4.40 4.38
CA LEU A 131 3.37 -5.72 4.97
C LEU A 131 1.95 -6.26 4.78
N ASP A 132 0.95 -5.39 4.94
CA ASP A 132 -0.44 -5.80 4.73
C ASP A 132 -0.64 -6.34 3.30
N ALA A 133 -0.09 -5.62 2.33
CA ALA A 133 -0.20 -6.03 0.93
C ALA A 133 0.53 -7.34 0.67
N VAL A 134 1.74 -7.47 1.20
CA VAL A 134 2.54 -8.68 1.02
C VAL A 134 1.86 -9.88 1.66
N ASN A 135 1.28 -9.70 2.84
CA ASN A 135 0.57 -10.79 3.52
C ASN A 135 -0.61 -11.30 2.69
N PHE A 136 -1.35 -10.38 2.08
CA PHE A 136 -2.46 -10.80 1.24
C PHE A 136 -1.97 -11.55 0.00
N ILE A 137 -0.96 -11.00 -0.68
CA ILE A 137 -0.47 -11.59 -1.93
C ILE A 137 0.16 -12.95 -1.67
N SER A 138 0.93 -13.08 -0.59
CA SER A 138 1.67 -14.31 -0.30
C SER A 138 0.83 -15.38 0.37
N HIS A 139 -0.13 -14.98 1.21
CA HIS A 139 -0.83 -15.91 2.08
C HIS A 139 -2.36 -15.79 2.02
N GLY A 140 -2.87 -14.85 1.25
CA GLY A 140 -4.31 -14.66 1.18
C GLY A 140 -4.93 -14.06 2.44
N ILE A 141 -4.12 -13.44 3.30
CA ILE A 141 -4.60 -12.92 4.58
C ILE A 141 -5.13 -11.51 4.39
N ALA A 142 -6.43 -11.33 4.61
CA ALA A 142 -7.07 -10.03 4.52
C ALA A 142 -6.98 -9.31 5.86
N LYS A 143 -6.58 -8.05 5.81
CA LYS A 143 -6.44 -7.24 7.02
C LYS A 143 -7.79 -6.91 7.65
N SER A 144 -8.77 -6.62 6.82
CA SER A 144 -10.08 -6.19 7.30
C SER A 144 -10.88 -7.34 7.90
N GLY A 145 -10.38 -8.46 7.79
CA GLY A 145 -11.04 -9.60 8.34
C GLY A 145 -11.18 -9.46 9.78
N GLY A 146 -11.37 -9.01 9.89
CA GLY A 146 -11.37 -8.83 10.82
C GLY A 146 -11.18 -8.14 11.60
N ARG A 147 -11.47 -7.66 11.50
CA ARG A 147 -11.28 -7.00 12.16
C ARG A 147 -10.93 -7.43 13.28
N SER A 148 -10.87 -7.81 13.44
CA SER A 148 -10.37 -8.22 14.27
C SER A 148 -9.89 -9.37 14.36
N GLU A 149 -9.95 -10.04 14.01
CA GLU A 149 -9.48 -11.06 14.05
C GLU A 149 -8.24 -11.27 13.91
N ARG A 150 -8.05 -10.98 13.79
CA ARG A 150 -7.06 -11.03 13.64
C ARG A 150 -6.22 -10.62 14.30
N ARG A 151 -6.51 -10.43 14.53
CA ARG A 151 -5.86 -10.04 14.95
C ARG A 151 -5.46 -10.55 15.74
N ALA A 152 -5.96 -11.23 15.88
CA ALA A 152 -5.65 -11.80 16.37
C ALA A 152 -5.00 -12.50 16.32
N ILE A 153 -5.10 -12.81 15.92
CA ILE A 153 -4.55 -13.30 15.79
C ILE A 153 -3.53 -13.16 15.88
N ARG A 154 -3.61 -13.09 15.92
CA ARG A 154 -2.71 -12.82 15.87
C ARG A 154 -2.05 -12.76 16.50
N GLY A 155 -2.95 -12.98 17.05
CA GLY A 155 -2.28 -12.89 17.38
C GLY A 155 -2.11 -12.71 18.06
N THR A 156 -2.45 -13.14 18.35
CA THR A 156 -2.04 -13.03 18.84
C THR A 156 -1.80 -12.77 19.34
N PRO A 157 -1.97 -12.86 19.45
CA PRO A 157 -1.46 -12.59 19.90
C PRO A 157 -1.22 -12.24 20.41
N ASP A 158 -1.70 -12.56 20.38
CA ASP A 158 -1.25 -12.20 20.75
C ASP A 158 -1.09 -11.91 21.43
N ALA A 159 -1.53 -11.98 21.64
CA ALA A 159 -1.13 -11.73 22.12
C ALA A 159 -0.98 -11.58 22.92
N ARG A 160 -0.99 -11.67 23.23
CA ARG A 160 -0.70 -11.59 23.93
C ARG A 160 -0.49 -11.21 24.63
N PRO A 161 -0.83 -11.34 24.74
CA PRO A 161 -0.48 -11.03 25.46
C PRO A 161 -0.28 -10.70 26.26
N ALA A 162 -0.71 -10.80 26.37
CA ALA A 162 -0.28 -10.46 27.05
C ALA A 162 -0.24 -10.30 27.90
N SER A 163 -0.40 -10.50 28.00
CA SER A 163 -0.09 -10.41 28.77
C SER A 163 0.06 -10.38 29.60
N ARG A 164 0.08 -10.48 29.72
CA ARG A 164 0.32 -10.54 30.45
C ARG A 164 0.63 -10.31 31.22
N ASN A 165 0.42 -10.44 31.25
CA ASN A 165 0.81 -10.22 32.00
C ASN A 165 0.87 -10.04 32.82
N GLU A 166 0.73 -9.93 32.79
CA GLU A 166 0.92 -9.71 33.61
C GLU A 166 1.02 -9.73 34.48
N GLU A 167 0.94 -9.95 34.56
CA GLU A 167 1.16 -9.92 35.42
C GLU A 167 1.42 -9.79 36.30
N GLU A 168 1.38 -9.88 36.27
CA GLU A 168 1.69 -9.76 37.13
C GLU A 168 1.93 -9.38 38.00
N PRO A 169 1.92 -9.33 38.22
CA PRO A 169 2.21 -8.97 39.07
C PRO A 169 2.17 -8.90 39.98
N LYS A 170 2.19 -9.02 40.01
CA LYS A 170 2.18 -8.99 40.89
C LYS A 170 2.40 -9.05 41.77
N GLN A 171 2.40 -9.33 41.76
CA GLN A 171 2.54 -9.48 42.55
C GLN A 171 3.05 -9.29 43.34
N ARG A 172 3.23 -9.24 43.35
CA ARG A 172 3.65 -9.18 44.11
C ARG A 172 3.80 -8.71 45.03
N ARG A 173 3.67 -8.65 45.00
CA ARG A 173 3.74 -8.27 45.86
C ARG A 173 3.67 -8.35 46.87
N SER A 174 3.49 -8.50 46.77
CA SER A 174 3.35 -8.56 47.68
C SER A 174 3.74 -8.93 48.57
N LYS A 175 4.03 -9.34 48.61
CA LYS A 175 4.34 -9.72 49.42
C LYS A 175 5.09 -9.40 50.29
N ARG A 176 5.21 -9.03 50.10
CA ARG A 176 5.77 -8.75 50.78
C ARG A 176 5.77 -8.43 51.81
N ASN A 177 5.56 -8.15 51.88
CA ASN A 177 5.43 -7.84 52.77
C ASN A 177 5.37 -8.27 53.86
N GLU A 178 5.11 -8.80 53.70
CA GLU A 178 5.02 -9.24 54.51
C GLU A 178 5.77 -9.53 55.49
N GLN A 179 6.16 -9.43 55.28
CA GLN A 179 6.76 -9.63 55.88
C GLN A 179 7.17 -9.20 56.84
N GLU A 180 6.93 -8.70 56.71
CA GLU A 180 7.11 -8.30 57.39
C GLU A 180 7.04 -8.28 58.43
N SER A 181 6.80 -8.37 58.54
CA SER A 181 6.59 -8.32 59.39
C SER A 181 6.89 -8.66 60.34
N SER A 182 6.79 -8.92 60.43
CA SER A 182 7.09 -9.14 61.05
C SER A 182 7.32 -9.29 61.58
#